data_3cf065d63640f6f679d004b778150317
#
_entry.id   3cf065d63640f6f679d004b778150317
#
_cell.length_a   1.000
_cell.length_b   1.000
_cell.length_c   1.000
_cell.angle_alpha   90.00
_cell.angle_beta   90.00
_cell.angle_gamma   90.00
#
_symmetry.space_group_name_H-M   'P 1'
#
loop_
_entity.id
_entity.type
_entity.pdbx_description
1 polymer ?
#
loop_
_entity_poly.entity_id
_entity_poly.type
_entity_poly.pdbx_seq_one_letter_code
_entity_poly.pdbx_strand_id
1 'polypeptide(L)'
;KQKMKTTKLIFKLFLFNLVLIGCNDNDKPELEEFLDRYENGIMISSEGNFGDKDGSLSFVAGDYSFASNFLYKEVNGAQLGGLVQSVAFDDENAYIILNDVNTIVVADRYTLEKKSVIMTGLENPRYMTIFNGKGYITNWGEGADETDDYIAVLDLASNSVEESSKIALDNGVE
;
A
#
# COMPACT_ATOMS: atom_id res chain seq x y z
N LYS A 1 -41.70 30.52 55.46
CA LYS A 1 -42.01 29.64 54.32
C LYS A 1 -41.28 30.03 53.01
N GLN A 2 -40.43 31.06 52.99
CA GLN A 2 -39.79 31.59 51.81
C GLN A 2 -38.32 31.15 51.62
N LYS A 3 -37.65 30.66 52.68
CA LYS A 3 -36.22 30.22 52.61
C LYS A 3 -35.99 28.86 52.00
N MET A 4 -36.99 28.00 51.88
CA MET A 4 -36.83 26.64 51.37
C MET A 4 -36.93 26.51 49.82
N LYS A 5 -37.45 27.51 49.15
CA LYS A 5 -37.57 27.50 47.68
C LYS A 5 -36.29 27.93 46.97
N THR A 6 -35.50 28.81 47.59
CA THR A 6 -34.26 29.33 47.03
C THR A 6 -33.13 28.28 47.03
N THR A 7 -33.06 27.45 48.07
CA THR A 7 -32.03 26.40 48.20
C THR A 7 -32.22 25.26 47.19
N LYS A 8 -33.49 24.94 46.85
CA LYS A 8 -33.79 23.93 45.84
C LYS A 8 -33.51 24.41 44.42
N LEU A 9 -33.60 25.71 44.16
CA LEU A 9 -33.32 26.31 42.87
C LEU A 9 -31.80 26.38 42.60
N ILE A 10 -31.01 26.71 43.60
CA ILE A 10 -29.55 26.76 43.52
C ILE A 10 -28.98 25.34 43.33
N PHE A 11 -29.55 24.32 43.99
CA PHE A 11 -29.11 22.94 43.79
C PHE A 11 -29.47 22.38 42.40
N LYS A 12 -30.58 22.79 41.78
CA LYS A 12 -30.93 22.43 40.43
C LYS A 12 -30.05 23.16 39.37
N LEU A 13 -29.63 24.38 39.67
CA LEU A 13 -28.71 25.12 38.76
C LEU A 13 -27.28 24.58 38.79
N PHE A 14 -26.86 24.04 39.98
CA PHE A 14 -25.51 23.45 40.11
C PHE A 14 -25.42 22.06 39.49
N LEU A 15 -26.53 21.31 39.42
CA LEU A 15 -26.52 19.98 38.75
C LEU A 15 -26.54 20.08 37.21
N PHE A 16 -26.96 21.22 36.67
CA PHE A 16 -27.00 21.41 35.21
C PHE A 16 -25.64 21.81 34.62
N ASN A 17 -24.71 22.33 35.43
CA ASN A 17 -23.35 22.67 34.96
C ASN A 17 -22.34 21.52 34.98
N LEU A 18 -22.74 20.29 35.40
CA LEU A 18 -21.82 19.14 35.49
C LEU A 18 -21.86 18.23 34.24
N VAL A 19 -22.61 18.61 33.20
CA VAL A 19 -22.79 17.75 31.97
C VAL A 19 -22.02 18.28 30.76
N LEU A 20 -21.23 19.37 30.91
CA LEU A 20 -20.47 19.95 29.82
C LEU A 20 -18.95 19.75 29.94
N ILE A 21 -18.48 18.78 30.72
CA ILE A 21 -17.07 18.38 30.71
C ILE A 21 -17.03 16.93 30.27
N GLY A 22 -16.98 16.75 28.94
CA GLY A 22 -16.82 15.40 28.43
C GLY A 22 -17.03 15.29 26.95
N CYS A 23 -16.22 15.97 26.18
CA CYS A 23 -15.71 15.55 24.88
C CYS A 23 -14.43 16.30 24.67
N ASN A 24 -13.35 15.72 25.09
CA ASN A 24 -12.04 16.10 24.62
C ASN A 24 -11.88 15.34 23.31
N ASP A 25 -12.26 15.97 22.18
CA ASP A 25 -12.01 15.47 20.81
C ASP A 25 -10.50 15.56 20.49
N ASN A 26 -9.69 14.94 21.34
CA ASN A 26 -8.28 14.69 21.06
C ASN A 26 -8.03 13.22 20.66
N ASP A 27 -9.08 12.44 20.51
CA ASP A 27 -9.00 11.17 19.78
C ASP A 27 -9.22 11.43 18.28
N LYS A 28 -8.36 12.23 17.66
CA LYS A 28 -8.11 12.06 16.24
C LYS A 28 -7.47 10.68 16.10
N PRO A 29 -8.03 9.80 15.24
CA PRO A 29 -7.56 8.44 15.16
C PRO A 29 -6.10 8.42 14.68
N GLU A 30 -5.36 7.45 15.17
CA GLU A 30 -4.02 6.99 14.78
C GLU A 30 -3.71 7.02 13.26
N LEU A 31 -4.69 7.30 12.42
CA LEU A 31 -4.56 7.32 10.95
C LEU A 31 -3.64 8.43 10.43
N GLU A 32 -3.65 9.63 11.04
CA GLU A 32 -2.75 10.71 10.60
C GLU A 32 -1.29 10.43 10.97
N GLU A 33 -1.06 9.78 12.11
CA GLU A 33 0.29 9.34 12.51
C GLU A 33 0.79 8.16 11.63
N PHE A 34 -0.14 7.40 11.04
CA PHE A 34 0.18 6.31 10.10
C PHE A 34 0.56 6.82 8.71
N LEU A 35 -0.06 7.91 8.24
CA LEU A 35 0.17 8.48 6.90
C LEU A 35 1.60 9.01 6.75
N ASP A 36 2.15 9.66 7.78
CA ASP A 36 3.52 10.18 7.77
C ASP A 36 4.58 9.09 8.05
N ARG A 37 4.16 7.92 8.53
CA ARG A 37 5.08 6.91 9.06
C ARG A 37 5.98 6.28 8.00
N TYR A 38 5.48 6.12 6.77
CA TYR A 38 6.20 5.49 5.66
C TYR A 38 6.67 6.50 4.59
N GLU A 39 6.58 7.79 4.84
CA GLU A 39 6.96 8.83 3.89
C GLU A 39 8.47 8.94 3.73
N ASN A 40 9.20 8.93 4.85
CA ASN A 40 10.64 9.17 4.89
C ASN A 40 11.39 7.93 5.36
N GLY A 41 11.80 7.08 4.42
CA GLY A 41 12.55 5.88 4.76
C GLY A 41 12.84 4.98 3.56
N ILE A 42 13.19 3.74 3.87
CA ILE A 42 13.57 2.73 2.90
C ILE A 42 12.53 1.62 2.91
N MET A 43 11.86 1.40 1.78
CA MET A 43 11.03 0.22 1.55
C MET A 43 11.92 -0.93 1.06
N ILE A 44 11.77 -2.09 1.67
CA ILE A 44 12.53 -3.29 1.35
C ILE A 44 11.54 -4.37 0.92
N SER A 45 11.68 -4.86 -0.30
CA SER A 45 10.98 -6.05 -0.78
C SER A 45 11.74 -7.30 -0.36
N SER A 46 11.02 -8.28 0.18
CA SER A 46 11.52 -9.62 0.47
C SER A 46 10.78 -10.60 -0.41
N GLU A 47 11.51 -11.29 -1.27
CA GLU A 47 10.94 -12.21 -2.24
C GLU A 47 10.08 -13.30 -1.57
N GLY A 48 10.54 -13.83 -0.45
CA GLY A 48 9.92 -14.99 0.19
C GLY A 48 10.44 -16.31 -0.36
N ASN A 49 9.78 -17.42 0.02
CA ASN A 49 10.13 -18.75 -0.45
C ASN A 49 9.27 -19.15 -1.65
N PHE A 50 9.92 -19.71 -2.66
CA PHE A 50 9.22 -20.27 -3.80
C PHE A 50 8.26 -21.39 -3.35
N GLY A 51 6.98 -21.24 -3.65
CA GLY A 51 5.92 -22.17 -3.26
C GLY A 51 5.16 -21.79 -1.99
N ASP A 52 5.77 -21.07 -1.04
CA ASP A 52 5.09 -20.60 0.18
C ASP A 52 4.28 -19.31 -0.06
N LYS A 53 4.61 -18.55 -1.11
CA LYS A 53 3.96 -17.31 -1.50
C LYS A 53 3.92 -16.27 -0.36
N ASP A 54 5.01 -16.21 0.40
CA ASP A 54 5.15 -15.44 1.63
C ASP A 54 5.98 -14.15 1.45
N GLY A 55 6.13 -13.71 0.21
CA GLY A 55 6.77 -12.44 -0.10
C GLY A 55 6.18 -11.27 0.69
N SER A 56 7.01 -10.34 1.10
CA SER A 56 6.61 -9.28 2.03
C SER A 56 7.32 -7.95 1.77
N LEU A 57 6.78 -6.89 2.38
CA LEU A 57 7.39 -5.58 2.42
C LEU A 57 7.79 -5.25 3.86
N SER A 58 8.96 -4.64 4.01
CA SER A 58 9.46 -4.08 5.25
C SER A 58 9.81 -2.62 5.05
N PHE A 59 9.84 -1.84 6.12
CA PHE A 59 10.22 -0.43 6.11
C PHE A 59 11.24 -0.14 7.21
N VAL A 60 12.17 0.74 6.90
CA VAL A 60 13.12 1.31 7.85
C VAL A 60 13.03 2.82 7.75
N ALA A 61 12.73 3.49 8.86
CA ALA A 61 12.69 4.96 8.91
C ALA A 61 14.05 5.57 8.54
N GLY A 62 14.04 6.72 7.87
CA GLY A 62 15.26 7.38 7.40
C GLY A 62 16.21 7.81 8.51
N ASP A 63 15.70 8.03 9.71
CA ASP A 63 16.48 8.33 10.92
C ASP A 63 16.82 7.07 11.76
N TYR A 64 16.46 5.89 11.27
CA TYR A 64 16.61 4.58 11.93
C TYR A 64 15.86 4.45 13.26
N SER A 65 14.91 5.31 13.56
CA SER A 65 14.14 5.29 14.81
C SER A 65 13.24 4.07 14.96
N PHE A 66 12.78 3.50 13.83
CA PHE A 66 12.02 2.25 13.81
C PHE A 66 12.20 1.46 12.51
N ALA A 67 11.87 0.18 12.59
CA ALA A 67 11.69 -0.70 11.44
C ALA A 67 10.44 -1.55 11.65
N SER A 68 9.71 -1.83 10.59
CA SER A 68 8.53 -2.70 10.61
C SER A 68 8.58 -3.71 9.48
N ASN A 69 8.11 -4.94 9.75
CA ASN A 69 8.05 -6.03 8.77
C ASN A 69 6.61 -6.38 8.46
N PHE A 70 6.37 -7.02 7.31
CA PHE A 70 5.06 -7.49 6.89
C PHE A 70 4.01 -6.39 6.75
N LEU A 71 4.43 -5.19 6.33
CA LEU A 71 3.61 -3.99 6.26
C LEU A 71 2.29 -4.19 5.53
N TYR A 72 2.35 -4.81 4.36
CA TYR A 72 1.12 -5.03 3.58
C TYR A 72 0.10 -5.88 4.34
N LYS A 73 0.57 -6.92 5.04
CA LYS A 73 -0.29 -7.77 5.87
C LYS A 73 -0.86 -7.02 7.07
N GLU A 74 -0.07 -6.18 7.71
CA GLU A 74 -0.53 -5.36 8.84
C GLU A 74 -1.66 -4.42 8.42
N VAL A 75 -1.52 -3.76 7.26
CA VAL A 75 -2.49 -2.81 6.74
C VAL A 75 -3.74 -3.49 6.18
N ASN A 76 -3.56 -4.56 5.39
CA ASN A 76 -4.65 -5.15 4.60
C ASN A 76 -5.25 -6.42 5.22
N GLY A 77 -4.70 -6.92 6.32
CA GLY A 77 -5.16 -8.14 6.99
C GLY A 77 -4.89 -9.44 6.20
N ALA A 78 -4.17 -9.35 5.07
CA ALA A 78 -3.85 -10.48 4.19
C ALA A 78 -2.43 -10.35 3.64
N GLN A 79 -1.78 -11.49 3.36
CA GLN A 79 -0.48 -11.53 2.67
C GLN A 79 -0.64 -11.11 1.19
N LEU A 80 0.48 -10.74 0.56
CA LEU A 80 0.55 -10.43 -0.88
C LEU A 80 0.22 -11.67 -1.74
N GLY A 81 0.59 -12.85 -1.29
CA GLY A 81 0.19 -14.11 -1.93
C GLY A 81 1.06 -14.51 -3.12
N GLY A 82 2.27 -13.99 -3.22
CA GLY A 82 3.25 -14.32 -4.24
C GLY A 82 4.67 -13.95 -3.85
N LEU A 83 5.62 -14.19 -4.75
CA LEU A 83 7.00 -13.74 -4.63
C LEU A 83 7.11 -12.25 -4.97
N VAL A 84 7.50 -11.42 -4.00
CA VAL A 84 7.69 -9.99 -4.24
C VAL A 84 9.01 -9.74 -4.97
N GLN A 85 8.93 -9.57 -6.27
CA GLN A 85 10.09 -9.33 -7.12
C GLN A 85 10.64 -7.92 -7.00
N SER A 86 9.76 -6.93 -7.06
CA SER A 86 10.14 -5.52 -7.00
C SER A 86 8.96 -4.63 -6.59
N VAL A 87 9.25 -3.36 -6.31
CA VAL A 87 8.25 -2.32 -6.07
C VAL A 87 8.65 -1.07 -6.85
N ALA A 88 7.71 -0.51 -7.59
CA ALA A 88 7.83 0.79 -8.23
C ALA A 88 6.85 1.79 -7.59
N PHE A 89 7.15 3.08 -7.69
CA PHE A 89 6.34 4.14 -7.10
C PHE A 89 6.07 5.25 -8.11
N ASP A 90 4.85 5.76 -8.12
CA ASP A 90 4.53 7.11 -8.60
C ASP A 90 4.23 8.04 -7.41
N ASP A 91 3.61 9.19 -7.66
CA ASP A 91 3.31 10.15 -6.60
C ASP A 91 2.23 9.66 -5.62
N GLU A 92 1.35 8.74 -6.05
CA GLU A 92 0.17 8.30 -5.30
C GLU A 92 0.14 6.78 -5.03
N ASN A 93 0.91 6.00 -5.77
CA ASN A 93 0.78 4.54 -5.77
C ASN A 93 2.11 3.83 -5.59
N ALA A 94 2.04 2.67 -4.93
CA ALA A 94 3.04 1.63 -4.92
C ALA A 94 2.56 0.48 -5.81
N TYR A 95 3.39 0.08 -6.78
CA TYR A 95 3.16 -1.05 -7.67
C TYR A 95 4.03 -2.21 -7.22
N ILE A 96 3.43 -3.19 -6.58
CA ILE A 96 4.12 -4.35 -5.99
C ILE A 96 4.06 -5.49 -7.00
N ILE A 97 5.20 -5.85 -7.58
CA ILE A 97 5.30 -6.86 -8.62
C ILE A 97 5.47 -8.23 -7.99
N LEU A 98 4.53 -9.13 -8.28
CA LEU A 98 4.52 -10.52 -7.83
C LEU A 98 4.82 -11.43 -9.02
N ASN A 99 6.04 -11.95 -9.07
CA ASN A 99 6.56 -12.68 -10.23
C ASN A 99 5.79 -14.00 -10.49
N ASP A 100 5.75 -14.88 -9.50
CA ASP A 100 5.24 -16.27 -9.62
C ASP A 100 3.73 -16.38 -9.83
N VAL A 101 3.00 -15.30 -9.64
CA VAL A 101 1.54 -15.24 -9.80
C VAL A 101 1.10 -14.25 -10.88
N ASN A 102 2.03 -13.74 -11.69
CA ASN A 102 1.77 -12.84 -12.83
C ASN A 102 0.90 -11.64 -12.44
N THR A 103 1.22 -11.00 -11.33
CA THR A 103 0.34 -10.02 -10.72
C THR A 103 1.09 -8.76 -10.30
N ILE A 104 0.45 -7.60 -10.46
CA ILE A 104 0.88 -6.36 -9.80
C ILE A 104 -0.23 -5.94 -8.84
N VAL A 105 0.10 -5.81 -7.57
CA VAL A 105 -0.79 -5.20 -6.57
C VAL A 105 -0.54 -3.70 -6.57
N VAL A 106 -1.57 -2.92 -6.80
CA VAL A 106 -1.53 -1.46 -6.68
C VAL A 106 -2.04 -1.09 -5.30
N ALA A 107 -1.22 -0.42 -4.53
CA ALA A 107 -1.54 0.06 -3.20
C ALA A 107 -1.30 1.57 -3.11
N ASP A 108 -1.85 2.21 -2.11
CA ASP A 108 -1.50 3.58 -1.80
C ASP A 108 -0.02 3.67 -1.40
N ARG A 109 0.67 4.68 -1.90
CA ARG A 109 2.12 4.83 -1.68
C ARG A 109 2.51 5.00 -0.22
N TYR A 110 1.68 5.70 0.54
CA TYR A 110 1.99 6.13 1.91
C TYR A 110 1.35 5.23 2.96
N THR A 111 0.15 4.72 2.70
CA THR A 111 -0.59 3.87 3.63
C THR A 111 -0.44 2.39 3.36
N LEU A 112 -0.04 2.00 2.14
CA LEU A 112 -0.04 0.63 1.62
C LEU A 112 -1.43 -0.04 1.57
N GLU A 113 -2.51 0.74 1.71
CA GLU A 113 -3.86 0.24 1.49
C GLU A 113 -4.03 -0.21 0.04
N LYS A 114 -4.54 -1.41 -0.15
CA LYS A 114 -4.77 -1.99 -1.48
C LYS A 114 -5.81 -1.18 -2.25
N LYS A 115 -5.46 -0.72 -3.45
CA LYS A 115 -6.36 -0.03 -4.38
C LYS A 115 -6.91 -0.98 -5.46
N SER A 116 -6.04 -1.73 -6.13
CA SER A 116 -6.42 -2.61 -7.23
C SER A 116 -5.40 -3.73 -7.46
N VAL A 117 -5.69 -4.60 -8.43
CA VAL A 117 -4.81 -5.69 -8.87
C VAL A 117 -4.81 -5.74 -10.39
N ILE A 118 -3.65 -5.88 -11.00
CA ILE A 118 -3.44 -6.06 -12.43
C ILE A 118 -2.94 -7.48 -12.66
N MET A 119 -3.67 -8.27 -13.46
CA MET A 119 -3.38 -9.68 -13.73
C MET A 119 -3.33 -10.01 -15.22
N THR A 120 -3.64 -9.04 -16.09
CA THR A 120 -3.68 -9.25 -17.54
C THR A 120 -2.46 -8.66 -18.23
N GLY A 121 -1.98 -9.32 -19.26
CA GLY A 121 -0.85 -8.84 -20.07
C GLY A 121 0.51 -8.99 -19.39
N LEU A 122 0.60 -9.78 -18.33
CA LEU A 122 1.82 -10.05 -17.55
C LEU A 122 2.15 -11.54 -17.58
N GLU A 123 3.44 -11.85 -17.68
CA GLU A 123 3.97 -13.21 -17.59
C GLU A 123 5.38 -13.18 -17.04
N ASN A 124 5.56 -13.74 -15.83
CA ASN A 124 6.80 -13.62 -15.08
C ASN A 124 7.33 -12.17 -14.99
N PRO A 125 6.50 -11.19 -14.50
CA PRO A 125 6.92 -9.79 -14.42
C PRO A 125 8.08 -9.60 -13.45
N ARG A 126 9.03 -8.73 -13.80
CA ARG A 126 10.25 -8.52 -13.01
C ARG A 126 10.34 -7.12 -12.41
N TYR A 127 10.56 -6.13 -13.21
CA TYR A 127 10.78 -4.75 -12.78
C TYR A 127 9.89 -3.80 -13.55
N MET A 128 9.61 -2.67 -12.95
CA MET A 128 8.80 -1.62 -13.56
C MET A 128 9.50 -0.27 -13.42
N THR A 129 9.51 0.49 -14.49
CA THR A 129 9.84 1.91 -14.49
C THR A 129 8.67 2.73 -14.99
N ILE A 130 8.58 3.98 -14.55
CA ILE A 130 7.46 4.87 -14.87
C ILE A 130 7.96 6.04 -15.69
N PHE A 131 7.29 6.30 -16.81
CA PHE A 131 7.58 7.44 -17.66
C PHE A 131 6.31 7.93 -18.37
N ASN A 132 6.05 9.25 -18.33
CA ASN A 132 4.94 9.91 -19.01
C ASN A 132 3.57 9.24 -18.78
N GLY A 133 3.22 8.92 -17.53
CA GLY A 133 1.92 8.33 -17.16
C GLY A 133 1.78 6.86 -17.56
N LYS A 134 2.86 6.21 -17.93
CA LYS A 134 2.91 4.79 -18.27
C LYS A 134 3.94 4.05 -17.44
N GLY A 135 3.61 2.80 -17.07
CA GLY A 135 4.53 1.83 -16.48
C GLY A 135 5.09 0.90 -17.56
N TYR A 136 6.38 0.72 -17.58
CA TYR A 136 7.08 -0.21 -18.48
C TYR A 136 7.57 -1.37 -17.60
N ILE A 137 7.03 -2.57 -17.85
CA ILE A 137 7.25 -3.73 -16.99
C ILE A 137 7.99 -4.78 -17.82
N THR A 138 9.17 -5.19 -17.35
CA THR A 138 9.89 -6.31 -17.95
C THR A 138 9.22 -7.63 -17.59
N ASN A 139 9.08 -8.53 -18.55
CA ASN A 139 8.47 -9.85 -18.37
C ASN A 139 9.37 -10.89 -19.07
N TRP A 140 9.61 -11.99 -18.38
CA TRP A 140 10.40 -13.11 -18.91
C TRP A 140 9.60 -14.06 -19.80
N GLY A 141 8.27 -13.85 -19.93
CA GLY A 141 7.44 -14.78 -20.68
C GLY A 141 7.39 -16.16 -20.03
N GLU A 142 7.32 -17.22 -20.84
CA GLU A 142 7.40 -18.58 -20.37
C GLU A 142 8.85 -18.92 -20.01
N GLY A 143 9.15 -19.14 -18.75
CA GLY A 143 10.52 -19.25 -18.24
C GLY A 143 11.39 -20.38 -18.84
N ALA A 144 10.86 -21.20 -19.73
CA ALA A 144 11.59 -22.19 -20.51
C ALA A 144 11.87 -21.73 -21.96
N ASP A 145 11.25 -20.64 -22.43
CA ASP A 145 11.47 -20.05 -23.74
C ASP A 145 12.35 -18.80 -23.59
N GLU A 146 13.52 -18.81 -24.21
CA GLU A 146 14.45 -17.70 -24.15
C GLU A 146 14.20 -16.65 -25.26
N THR A 147 13.06 -16.69 -25.94
CA THR A 147 12.76 -15.83 -27.08
C THR A 147 11.48 -15.02 -26.97
N ASP A 148 10.77 -15.15 -25.85
CA ASP A 148 9.45 -14.55 -25.62
C ASP A 148 9.44 -13.42 -24.59
N ASP A 149 10.62 -12.94 -24.19
CA ASP A 149 10.77 -11.78 -23.31
C ASP A 149 10.11 -10.53 -23.90
N TYR A 150 9.48 -9.73 -23.08
CA TYR A 150 8.84 -8.50 -23.55
C TYR A 150 8.72 -7.42 -22.47
N ILE A 151 8.48 -6.20 -22.91
CA ILE A 151 8.03 -5.11 -22.05
C ILE A 151 6.52 -4.96 -22.20
N ALA A 152 5.77 -5.13 -21.11
CA ALA A 152 4.38 -4.74 -21.02
C ALA A 152 4.28 -3.23 -20.77
N VAL A 153 3.35 -2.56 -21.43
CA VAL A 153 3.09 -1.13 -21.21
C VAL A 153 1.76 -0.98 -20.47
N LEU A 154 1.84 -0.54 -19.23
CA LEU A 154 0.73 -0.27 -18.35
C LEU A 154 0.30 1.20 -18.48
N ASP A 155 -0.96 1.45 -18.76
CA ASP A 155 -1.55 2.77 -18.62
C ASP A 155 -1.91 3.00 -17.14
N LEU A 156 -1.28 3.98 -16.50
CA LEU A 156 -1.43 4.23 -15.07
C LEU A 156 -2.79 4.84 -14.72
N ALA A 157 -3.44 5.53 -15.65
CA ALA A 157 -4.75 6.14 -15.40
C ALA A 157 -5.86 5.11 -15.36
N SER A 158 -5.75 4.06 -16.18
CA SER A 158 -6.74 2.97 -16.25
C SER A 158 -6.33 1.70 -15.50
N ASN A 159 -5.07 1.61 -15.04
CA ASN A 159 -4.46 0.41 -14.48
C ASN A 159 -4.63 -0.83 -15.38
N SER A 160 -4.46 -0.64 -16.70
CA SER A 160 -4.62 -1.70 -17.69
C SER A 160 -3.41 -1.83 -18.60
N VAL A 161 -3.07 -3.07 -18.93
CA VAL A 161 -2.07 -3.40 -19.97
C VAL A 161 -2.81 -3.74 -21.26
N GLU A 162 -2.47 -3.05 -22.35
CA GLU A 162 -2.98 -3.36 -23.67
C GLU A 162 -2.07 -4.39 -24.35
N GLU A 163 -2.64 -5.50 -24.79
CA GLU A 163 -1.87 -6.56 -25.47
C GLU A 163 -1.11 -6.05 -26.71
N SER A 164 -1.71 -5.12 -27.44
CA SER A 164 -1.09 -4.47 -28.61
C SER A 164 0.08 -3.54 -28.26
N SER A 165 0.29 -3.21 -27.02
CA SER A 165 1.37 -2.35 -26.53
C SER A 165 2.61 -3.11 -26.06
N LYS A 166 2.60 -4.44 -26.11
CA LYS A 166 3.76 -5.27 -25.80
C LYS A 166 4.91 -4.99 -26.77
N ILE A 167 6.08 -4.79 -26.22
CA ILE A 167 7.33 -4.59 -26.98
C ILE A 167 8.13 -5.87 -26.84
N ALA A 168 8.16 -6.68 -27.89
CA ALA A 168 8.94 -7.90 -27.90
C ALA A 168 10.45 -7.58 -27.84
N LEU A 169 11.16 -8.35 -27.04
CA LEU A 169 12.60 -8.23 -26.86
C LEU A 169 13.25 -9.61 -27.06
N ASP A 170 14.54 -9.59 -27.33
CA ASP A 170 15.34 -10.80 -27.26
C ASP A 170 15.65 -11.12 -25.79
N ASN A 171 16.10 -12.33 -25.51
CA ASN A 171 16.39 -12.87 -24.18
C ASN A 171 17.19 -11.92 -23.26
N GLY A 172 16.90 -11.97 -21.99
CA GLY A 172 17.69 -11.36 -20.91
C GLY A 172 17.19 -10.00 -20.43
N VAL A 173 15.89 -9.78 -20.46
CA VAL A 173 15.27 -8.55 -19.93
C VAL A 173 15.12 -8.64 -18.40
N GLU A 174 15.87 -7.83 -17.69
CA GLU A 174 15.77 -7.62 -16.26
C GLU A 174 15.09 -6.29 -15.91
#